data_9706ebe5b3414d02b2655153d7f27683
#
_entry.id   9706ebe5b3414d02b2655153d7f27683
#
_cell.length_a   1.000
_cell.length_b   1.000
_cell.length_c   1.000
_cell.angle_alpha   90.00
_cell.angle_beta   90.00
_cell.angle_gamma   90.00
#
_symmetry.space_group_name_H-M   'P 1'
#
loop_
_entity.id
_entity.type
_entity.pdbx_description
1 polymer ?
#
loop_
_entity_poly.entity_id
_entity_poly.type
_entity_poly.pdbx_seq_one_letter_code
_entity_poly.pdbx_strand_id
1 'polypeptide(L)'
;MAKSSIAIWLKDRHNIYKQFPVNPEVVSRESPFDFTTVKIASLGDIIIPGERGLKKYSFSSFFPRDYNPTYCEYENFMEPWKWVERIESWRDTRLNLRLIITGTPISVPVFVEEFSLEPEKAGAPGDIYYSITLTEHRPFTAKQLVTDSKGKTTATPAKQTQTQSNGKKPTTYTVVKGDTLSKIAKAKYGDIAKWKKIYEANKKTIGKNPDVIKPGQKLVIPV
;
A
#
# COMPACT_ATOMS: atom_id res chain seq x y z
N MET A 1 23.61 -23.78 -15.57
CA MET A 1 22.73 -24.13 -14.45
C MET A 1 21.36 -23.53 -14.73
N ALA A 2 20.28 -24.26 -14.45
CA ALA A 2 18.91 -23.69 -14.64
C ALA A 2 18.73 -22.52 -13.64
N LYS A 3 18.31 -21.36 -14.12
CA LYS A 3 17.91 -20.24 -13.25
C LYS A 3 16.80 -20.69 -12.32
N SER A 4 16.84 -20.23 -11.08
CA SER A 4 15.76 -20.49 -10.11
C SER A 4 14.42 -20.05 -10.69
N SER A 5 13.39 -20.87 -10.56
CA SER A 5 12.02 -20.49 -10.90
C SER A 5 11.42 -19.52 -9.87
N ILE A 6 12.13 -19.29 -8.78
CA ILE A 6 11.71 -18.44 -7.67
C ILE A 6 12.39 -17.09 -7.84
N ALA A 7 11.58 -16.02 -7.88
CA ALA A 7 12.06 -14.64 -7.88
C ALA A 7 11.22 -13.84 -6.89
N ILE A 8 11.87 -12.90 -6.19
CA ILE A 8 11.22 -12.04 -5.21
C ILE A 8 10.97 -10.67 -5.83
N TRP A 9 9.73 -10.24 -5.73
CA TRP A 9 9.27 -8.97 -6.26
C TRP A 9 8.60 -8.15 -5.17
N LEU A 10 8.87 -6.85 -5.17
CA LEU A 10 8.05 -5.86 -4.46
C LEU A 10 7.32 -5.01 -5.49
N LYS A 11 6.01 -4.89 -5.31
CA LYS A 11 5.14 -4.06 -6.13
C LYS A 11 4.61 -2.92 -5.30
N ASP A 12 4.73 -1.70 -5.79
CA ASP A 12 4.20 -0.53 -5.14
C ASP A 12 2.73 -0.22 -5.53
N ARG A 13 2.14 0.80 -4.92
CA ARG A 13 0.78 1.26 -5.23
C ARG A 13 0.59 1.80 -6.65
N HIS A 14 1.68 2.17 -7.33
CA HIS A 14 1.66 2.67 -8.70
C HIS A 14 1.82 1.55 -9.73
N ASN A 15 1.72 0.30 -9.31
CA ASN A 15 1.94 -0.90 -10.12
C ASN A 15 3.38 -1.02 -10.67
N ILE A 16 4.35 -0.39 -10.03
CA ILE A 16 5.76 -0.54 -10.38
C ILE A 16 6.28 -1.79 -9.67
N TYR A 17 6.75 -2.74 -10.46
CA TYR A 17 7.34 -3.98 -9.99
C TYR A 17 8.85 -3.83 -9.91
N LYS A 18 9.44 -4.24 -8.80
CA LYS A 18 10.88 -4.30 -8.60
C LYS A 18 11.27 -5.70 -8.17
N GLN A 19 12.03 -6.36 -9.02
CA GLN A 19 12.64 -7.65 -8.71
C GLN A 19 13.95 -7.43 -7.98
N PHE A 20 14.22 -8.22 -6.96
CA PHE A 20 15.53 -8.22 -6.34
C PHE A 20 16.56 -8.81 -7.30
N PRO A 21 17.75 -8.19 -7.44
CA PRO A 21 18.76 -8.65 -8.40
C PRO A 21 19.37 -9.99 -8.04
N VAL A 22 19.47 -10.28 -6.75
CA VAL A 22 19.97 -11.55 -6.21
C VAL A 22 18.93 -12.13 -5.27
N ASN A 23 18.55 -13.37 -5.52
CA ASN A 23 17.65 -14.08 -4.63
C ASN A 23 18.35 -14.40 -3.30
N PRO A 24 17.66 -14.28 -2.16
CA PRO A 24 18.19 -14.75 -0.89
C PRO A 24 18.29 -16.28 -0.88
N GLU A 25 19.20 -16.79 -0.09
CA GLU A 25 19.34 -18.23 0.12
C GLU A 25 18.14 -18.82 0.86
N VAL A 26 17.60 -18.08 1.83
CA VAL A 26 16.46 -18.48 2.65
C VAL A 26 15.50 -17.32 2.82
N VAL A 27 14.21 -17.61 2.70
CA VAL A 27 13.12 -16.68 3.09
C VAL A 27 12.42 -17.30 4.29
N SER A 28 12.59 -16.69 5.45
CA SER A 28 11.87 -17.07 6.66
C SER A 28 10.45 -16.50 6.63
N ARG A 29 9.48 -17.32 6.99
CA ARG A 29 8.09 -16.91 7.17
C ARG A 29 7.62 -17.26 8.56
N GLU A 30 7.37 -16.26 9.37
CA GLU A 30 6.77 -16.41 10.69
C GLU A 30 5.26 -16.17 10.61
N SER A 31 4.50 -16.96 11.36
CA SER A 31 3.04 -16.83 11.46
C SER A 31 2.65 -17.02 12.92
N PRO A 32 2.83 -15.98 13.76
CA PRO A 32 2.56 -16.08 15.19
C PRO A 32 1.07 -16.27 15.46
N PHE A 33 0.79 -16.96 16.53
CA PHE A 33 -0.55 -17.13 17.07
C PHE A 33 -0.50 -16.87 18.57
N ASP A 34 -1.36 -16.02 19.08
CA ASP A 34 -1.38 -15.66 20.49
C ASP A 34 -2.12 -16.72 21.31
N PHE A 35 -1.59 -17.00 22.51
CA PHE A 35 -2.18 -17.89 23.49
C PHE A 35 -2.12 -17.23 24.85
N THR A 36 -3.19 -17.38 25.62
CA THR A 36 -3.22 -17.00 27.03
C THR A 36 -3.28 -18.26 27.88
N THR A 37 -2.30 -18.45 28.77
CA THR A 37 -2.31 -19.55 29.71
C THR A 37 -2.91 -19.08 31.01
N VAL A 38 -3.93 -19.80 31.50
CA VAL A 38 -4.62 -19.53 32.76
C VAL A 38 -4.49 -20.74 33.67
N LYS A 39 -4.01 -20.52 34.92
CA LYS A 39 -3.96 -21.56 35.94
C LYS A 39 -5.29 -21.66 36.64
N ILE A 40 -5.89 -22.84 36.63
CA ILE A 40 -7.11 -23.13 37.39
C ILE A 40 -6.77 -24.11 38.49
N ALA A 41 -7.12 -23.73 39.72
CA ALA A 41 -6.97 -24.62 40.87
C ALA A 41 -7.74 -25.92 40.60
N SER A 42 -7.14 -27.07 40.81
CA SER A 42 -7.64 -28.42 40.53
C SER A 42 -7.66 -28.93 39.08
N LEU A 43 -7.47 -28.07 38.07
CA LEU A 43 -7.44 -28.48 36.65
C LEU A 43 -6.08 -28.27 35.98
N GLY A 44 -5.18 -27.47 36.62
CA GLY A 44 -3.87 -27.14 36.06
C GLY A 44 -3.91 -25.98 35.07
N ASP A 45 -2.98 -25.96 34.15
CA ASP A 45 -2.83 -24.91 33.14
C ASP A 45 -3.77 -25.17 31.96
N ILE A 46 -4.61 -24.18 31.64
CA ILE A 46 -5.47 -24.19 30.46
C ILE A 46 -4.98 -23.15 29.47
N ILE A 47 -4.90 -23.52 28.17
CA ILE A 47 -4.53 -22.63 27.07
C ILE A 47 -5.82 -22.12 26.44
N ILE A 48 -5.97 -20.80 26.42
CA ILE A 48 -7.05 -20.10 25.71
C ILE A 48 -6.44 -19.60 24.39
N PRO A 49 -6.91 -20.09 23.22
CA PRO A 49 -6.44 -19.60 21.93
C PRO A 49 -6.84 -18.11 21.75
N GLY A 50 -5.90 -17.29 21.37
CA GLY A 50 -6.13 -15.89 21.03
C GLY A 50 -6.31 -15.69 19.51
N GLU A 51 -5.82 -14.58 18.99
CA GLU A 51 -5.91 -14.21 17.57
C GLU A 51 -4.60 -14.51 16.85
N ARG A 52 -4.71 -14.74 15.54
CA ARG A 52 -3.55 -14.90 14.69
C ARG A 52 -2.82 -13.55 14.53
N GLY A 53 -1.56 -13.48 14.89
CA GLY A 53 -0.70 -12.33 14.66
C GLY A 53 -0.45 -12.05 13.15
N LEU A 54 0.23 -10.96 12.84
CA LEU A 54 0.65 -10.63 11.49
C LEU A 54 1.80 -11.54 11.05
N LYS A 55 1.78 -11.97 9.80
CA LYS A 55 2.88 -12.75 9.26
C LYS A 55 4.06 -11.84 9.00
N LYS A 56 5.26 -12.33 9.31
CA LYS A 56 6.52 -11.68 8.99
C LYS A 56 7.29 -12.51 7.97
N TYR A 57 7.94 -11.82 7.06
CA TYR A 57 8.79 -12.39 6.02
C TYR A 57 10.16 -11.73 6.13
N SER A 58 11.17 -12.51 6.49
CA SER A 58 12.53 -12.01 6.70
C SER A 58 13.50 -12.75 5.79
N PHE A 59 14.39 -11.99 5.18
CA PHE A 59 15.47 -12.54 4.37
C PHE A 59 16.66 -11.61 4.30
N SER A 60 17.81 -12.16 4.02
CA SER A 60 19.06 -11.43 3.80
C SER A 60 19.59 -11.74 2.41
N SER A 61 20.15 -10.73 1.74
CA SER A 61 20.79 -10.87 0.44
C SER A 61 21.77 -9.71 0.24
N PHE A 62 22.14 -9.44 -1.00
CA PHE A 62 22.99 -8.29 -1.32
C PHE A 62 22.57 -7.63 -2.64
N PHE A 63 22.93 -6.37 -2.80
CA PHE A 63 22.82 -5.63 -4.05
C PHE A 63 24.21 -5.63 -4.70
N PRO A 64 24.38 -6.33 -5.83
CA PRO A 64 25.66 -6.42 -6.50
C PRO A 64 26.01 -5.09 -7.18
N ARG A 65 27.29 -4.71 -7.14
CA ARG A 65 27.81 -3.60 -7.94
C ARG A 65 27.89 -3.97 -9.41
N ASP A 66 28.39 -5.16 -9.68
CA ASP A 66 28.63 -5.65 -11.03
C ASP A 66 27.75 -6.86 -11.34
N TYR A 67 27.35 -6.97 -12.62
CA TYR A 67 26.55 -8.12 -13.05
C TYR A 67 27.38 -9.40 -13.07
N ASN A 68 26.81 -10.45 -12.49
CA ASN A 68 27.39 -11.79 -12.57
C ASN A 68 26.26 -12.81 -12.85
N PRO A 69 26.35 -13.55 -13.99
CA PRO A 69 25.30 -14.49 -14.39
C PRO A 69 25.11 -15.68 -13.45
N THR A 70 26.04 -15.90 -12.53
CA THR A 70 25.97 -17.02 -11.59
C THR A 70 24.92 -16.80 -10.49
N TYR A 71 24.73 -15.54 -10.04
CA TYR A 71 23.82 -15.22 -8.95
C TYR A 71 22.82 -14.10 -9.27
N CYS A 72 23.08 -13.29 -10.32
CA CYS A 72 22.12 -12.25 -10.72
C CYS A 72 20.99 -12.83 -11.55
N GLU A 73 19.76 -12.48 -11.20
CA GLU A 73 18.57 -12.94 -11.89
C GLU A 73 18.36 -12.23 -13.25
N TYR A 74 18.83 -10.99 -13.39
CA TYR A 74 18.71 -10.18 -14.61
C TYR A 74 19.84 -9.16 -14.72
N GLU A 75 20.03 -8.65 -15.92
CA GLU A 75 20.96 -7.57 -16.25
C GLU A 75 20.31 -6.19 -16.01
N ASN A 76 21.12 -5.13 -16.01
CA ASN A 76 20.64 -3.74 -15.90
C ASN A 76 19.81 -3.44 -14.65
N PHE A 77 20.21 -3.99 -13.52
CA PHE A 77 19.63 -3.65 -12.22
C PHE A 77 20.10 -2.26 -11.74
N MET A 78 19.36 -1.71 -10.78
CA MET A 78 19.73 -0.44 -10.15
C MET A 78 21.04 -0.56 -9.38
N GLU A 79 21.80 0.55 -9.34
CA GLU A 79 22.98 0.66 -8.46
C GLU A 79 22.62 0.33 -7.00
N PRO A 80 23.53 -0.29 -6.24
CA PRO A 80 23.29 -0.72 -4.86
C PRO A 80 22.71 0.35 -3.95
N TRP A 81 23.29 1.56 -3.94
CA TRP A 81 22.80 2.67 -3.11
C TRP A 81 21.42 3.17 -3.50
N LYS A 82 21.05 3.11 -4.77
CA LYS A 82 19.69 3.46 -5.21
C LYS A 82 18.64 2.44 -4.74
N TRP A 83 19.05 1.19 -4.54
CA TRP A 83 18.19 0.19 -3.89
C TRP A 83 17.98 0.51 -2.42
N VAL A 84 19.05 0.87 -1.70
CA VAL A 84 18.98 1.26 -0.29
C VAL A 84 18.03 2.45 -0.12
N GLU A 85 18.28 3.55 -0.82
CA GLU A 85 17.43 4.76 -0.79
C GLU A 85 15.96 4.46 -1.07
N ARG A 86 15.70 3.56 -2.02
CA ARG A 86 14.34 3.17 -2.37
C ARG A 86 13.64 2.41 -1.26
N ILE A 87 14.31 1.42 -0.67
CA ILE A 87 13.72 0.63 0.42
C ILE A 87 13.51 1.50 1.66
N GLU A 88 14.45 2.36 1.99
CA GLU A 88 14.31 3.32 3.08
C GLU A 88 13.15 4.28 2.82
N SER A 89 13.03 4.81 1.60
CA SER A 89 11.88 5.64 1.22
C SER A 89 10.56 4.89 1.38
N TRP A 90 10.47 3.61 1.02
CA TRP A 90 9.28 2.80 1.22
C TRP A 90 8.96 2.59 2.69
N ARG A 91 9.98 2.36 3.53
CA ARG A 91 9.85 2.24 4.99
C ARG A 91 9.35 3.55 5.60
N ASP A 92 10.02 4.65 5.32
CA ASP A 92 9.78 5.95 5.96
C ASP A 92 8.43 6.56 5.55
N THR A 93 8.02 6.36 4.30
CA THR A 93 6.70 6.76 3.81
C THR A 93 5.59 5.77 4.19
N ARG A 94 5.92 4.68 4.88
CA ARG A 94 4.98 3.60 5.25
C ARG A 94 4.16 3.12 4.04
N LEU A 95 4.88 2.94 2.92
CA LEU A 95 4.22 2.56 1.67
C LEU A 95 3.73 1.12 1.76
N ASN A 96 2.45 0.92 1.47
CA ASN A 96 1.89 -0.42 1.33
C ASN A 96 2.42 -1.04 0.03
N LEU A 97 3.25 -2.06 0.17
CA LEU A 97 3.83 -2.84 -0.90
C LEU A 97 3.11 -4.18 -1.03
N ARG A 98 3.31 -4.86 -2.14
CA ARG A 98 2.91 -6.26 -2.29
C ARG A 98 4.15 -7.10 -2.51
N LEU A 99 4.41 -8.02 -1.57
CA LEU A 99 5.42 -9.05 -1.72
C LEU A 99 4.88 -10.15 -2.61
N ILE A 100 5.61 -10.50 -3.66
CA ILE A 100 5.30 -11.61 -4.56
C ILE A 100 6.54 -12.48 -4.65
N ILE A 101 6.38 -13.78 -4.36
CA ILE A 101 7.43 -14.78 -4.53
C ILE A 101 6.94 -15.75 -5.58
N THR A 102 7.54 -15.70 -6.77
CA THR A 102 7.14 -16.58 -7.88
C THR A 102 7.38 -18.04 -7.52
N GLY A 103 6.64 -18.96 -8.14
CA GLY A 103 6.71 -20.37 -7.79
C GLY A 103 6.09 -20.74 -6.44
N THR A 104 5.55 -19.76 -5.70
CA THR A 104 4.87 -19.97 -4.42
C THR A 104 3.51 -19.26 -4.39
N PRO A 105 2.58 -19.64 -3.49
CA PRO A 105 1.29 -18.94 -3.34
C PRO A 105 1.44 -17.59 -2.58
N ILE A 106 2.65 -17.07 -2.39
CA ILE A 106 2.90 -15.87 -1.62
C ILE A 106 2.71 -14.64 -2.51
N SER A 107 1.58 -13.95 -2.29
CA SER A 107 1.26 -12.64 -2.90
C SER A 107 0.47 -11.83 -1.88
N VAL A 108 1.17 -11.12 -0.99
CA VAL A 108 0.58 -10.50 0.21
C VAL A 108 0.94 -9.03 0.30
N PRO A 109 0.02 -8.18 0.77
CA PRO A 109 0.34 -6.79 1.09
C PRO A 109 1.22 -6.74 2.33
N VAL A 110 2.29 -5.93 2.28
CA VAL A 110 3.29 -5.82 3.34
C VAL A 110 3.76 -4.39 3.52
N PHE A 111 4.30 -4.11 4.71
CA PHE A 111 5.14 -2.94 4.99
C PHE A 111 6.57 -3.39 5.25
N VAL A 112 7.53 -2.54 4.95
CA VAL A 112 8.90 -2.71 5.41
C VAL A 112 8.92 -2.35 6.90
N GLU A 113 9.14 -3.35 7.75
CA GLU A 113 9.22 -3.17 9.21
C GLU A 113 10.65 -2.81 9.61
N GLU A 114 11.60 -3.58 9.10
CA GLU A 114 13.01 -3.39 9.39
C GLU A 114 13.83 -3.53 8.11
N PHE A 115 14.84 -2.71 7.97
CA PHE A 115 15.83 -2.79 6.92
C PHE A 115 17.17 -2.38 7.52
N SER A 116 18.12 -3.29 7.51
CA SER A 116 19.46 -3.08 8.03
C SER A 116 20.51 -3.41 6.99
N LEU A 117 21.56 -2.61 6.98
CA LEU A 117 22.73 -2.83 6.15
C LEU A 117 23.78 -3.57 6.97
N GLU A 118 24.38 -4.57 6.36
CA GLU A 118 25.50 -5.28 6.93
C GLU A 118 26.81 -4.62 6.46
N PRO A 119 27.91 -4.73 7.25
CA PRO A 119 29.20 -4.26 6.80
C PRO A 119 29.64 -4.89 5.48
N GLU A 120 30.41 -4.13 4.69
CA GLU A 120 31.02 -4.62 3.47
C GLU A 120 31.87 -5.86 3.75
N LYS A 121 31.69 -6.90 2.94
CA LYS A 121 32.45 -8.15 3.08
C LYS A 121 33.73 -8.09 2.30
N ALA A 122 34.83 -8.54 2.90
CA ALA A 122 36.11 -8.64 2.24
C ALA A 122 36.01 -9.50 0.97
N GLY A 123 36.54 -8.99 -0.15
CA GLY A 123 36.51 -9.68 -1.44
C GLY A 123 35.33 -9.32 -2.36
N ALA A 124 34.39 -8.50 -1.89
CA ALA A 124 33.26 -8.02 -2.68
C ALA A 124 33.10 -6.49 -2.54
N PRO A 125 34.06 -5.68 -2.99
CA PRO A 125 34.03 -4.23 -2.82
C PRO A 125 32.89 -3.61 -3.65
N GLY A 126 32.03 -2.82 -3.00
CA GLY A 126 30.92 -2.12 -3.61
C GLY A 126 29.60 -2.89 -3.63
N ASP A 127 29.57 -4.15 -3.22
CA ASP A 127 28.34 -4.88 -2.94
C ASP A 127 27.79 -4.44 -1.58
N ILE A 128 26.46 -4.27 -1.49
CA ILE A 128 25.79 -3.87 -0.25
C ILE A 128 24.96 -5.05 0.26
N TYR A 129 25.37 -5.59 1.39
CA TYR A 129 24.64 -6.66 2.08
C TYR A 129 23.55 -6.05 2.95
N TYR A 130 22.40 -6.72 2.98
CA TYR A 130 21.25 -6.22 3.73
C TYR A 130 20.44 -7.36 4.34
N SER A 131 19.71 -7.02 5.39
CA SER A 131 18.62 -7.81 5.94
C SER A 131 17.33 -7.01 5.93
N ILE A 132 16.24 -7.64 5.54
CA ILE A 132 14.93 -7.00 5.45
C ILE A 132 13.86 -7.85 6.13
N THR A 133 13.00 -7.19 6.90
CA THR A 133 11.80 -7.79 7.50
C THR A 133 10.57 -7.06 6.98
N LEU A 134 9.66 -7.82 6.40
CA LEU A 134 8.40 -7.36 5.81
C LEU A 134 7.24 -7.90 6.64
N THR A 135 6.35 -7.05 7.12
CA THR A 135 5.19 -7.44 7.91
C THR A 135 3.91 -7.35 7.11
N GLU A 136 3.09 -8.39 7.20
CA GLU A 136 1.78 -8.49 6.56
C GLU A 136 0.90 -7.28 6.93
N HIS A 137 0.37 -6.61 5.92
CA HIS A 137 -0.65 -5.60 6.11
C HIS A 137 -2.03 -6.22 5.95
N ARG A 138 -2.85 -6.19 7.02
CA ARG A 138 -4.27 -6.53 6.94
C ARG A 138 -5.08 -5.25 6.89
N PRO A 139 -5.77 -4.97 5.78
CA PRO A 139 -6.71 -3.86 5.77
C PRO A 139 -7.83 -4.16 6.78
N PHE A 140 -8.04 -3.27 7.71
CA PHE A 140 -9.18 -3.36 8.62
C PHE A 140 -10.26 -2.36 8.21
N THR A 141 -11.50 -2.79 8.28
CA THR A 141 -12.65 -1.90 8.12
C THR A 141 -13.16 -1.61 9.51
N ALA A 142 -12.99 -0.38 9.98
CA ALA A 142 -13.60 0.05 11.23
C ALA A 142 -15.13 -0.06 11.09
N LYS A 143 -15.77 -0.83 11.96
CA LYS A 143 -17.22 -0.83 12.08
C LYS A 143 -17.62 0.39 12.90
N GLN A 144 -18.38 1.29 12.28
CA GLN A 144 -18.95 2.40 13.01
C GLN A 144 -20.13 1.87 13.84
N LEU A 145 -20.03 2.00 15.14
CA LEU A 145 -21.16 1.70 16.03
C LEU A 145 -22.11 2.89 15.93
N VAL A 146 -23.26 2.67 15.34
CA VAL A 146 -24.35 3.64 15.34
C VAL A 146 -25.32 3.23 16.43
N THR A 147 -25.40 4.03 17.48
CA THR A 147 -26.39 3.88 18.54
C THR A 147 -27.62 4.69 18.10
N ASP A 148 -28.73 4.01 17.88
CA ASP A 148 -29.97 4.70 17.60
C ASP A 148 -30.54 5.38 18.86
N SER A 149 -31.49 6.27 18.69
CA SER A 149 -32.13 7.01 19.79
C SER A 149 -32.89 6.14 20.79
N LYS A 150 -32.92 4.80 20.58
CA LYS A 150 -33.50 3.80 21.47
C LYS A 150 -32.44 2.96 22.19
N GLY A 151 -31.14 3.34 22.11
CA GLY A 151 -30.05 2.66 22.81
C GLY A 151 -29.64 1.32 22.24
N LYS A 152 -30.13 0.93 21.04
CA LYS A 152 -29.74 -0.29 20.38
C LYS A 152 -28.51 -0.05 19.50
N THR A 153 -27.39 -0.65 19.88
CA THR A 153 -26.14 -0.55 19.13
C THR A 153 -26.12 -1.58 18.01
N THR A 154 -26.13 -1.13 16.78
CA THR A 154 -25.96 -1.99 15.59
C THR A 154 -24.60 -1.69 14.94
N ALA A 155 -23.83 -2.74 14.70
CA ALA A 155 -22.56 -2.63 13.98
C ALA A 155 -22.85 -2.70 12.47
N THR A 156 -22.82 -1.57 11.81
CA THR A 156 -22.91 -1.51 10.34
C THR A 156 -21.49 -1.51 9.76
N PRO A 157 -21.17 -2.35 8.76
CA PRO A 157 -19.89 -2.25 8.09
C PRO A 157 -19.77 -0.86 7.47
N ALA A 158 -18.74 -0.11 7.87
CA ALA A 158 -18.42 1.15 7.24
C ALA A 158 -18.13 0.85 5.76
N LYS A 159 -18.91 1.48 4.86
CA LYS A 159 -18.67 1.42 3.43
C LYS A 159 -17.23 1.85 3.19
N GLN A 160 -16.40 0.96 2.64
CA GLN A 160 -15.03 1.28 2.31
C GLN A 160 -15.03 2.46 1.33
N THR A 161 -14.88 3.65 1.85
CA THR A 161 -14.35 4.73 1.05
C THR A 161 -12.88 4.44 0.92
N GLN A 162 -12.48 3.93 -0.23
CA GLN A 162 -11.07 3.90 -0.60
C GLN A 162 -10.59 5.34 -0.54
N THR A 163 -10.05 5.71 0.61
CA THR A 163 -9.35 6.97 0.76
C THR A 163 -8.05 6.81 0.01
N GLN A 164 -8.10 7.06 -1.28
CA GLN A 164 -6.93 7.58 -1.97
C GLN A 164 -6.67 8.94 -1.32
N SER A 165 -5.82 8.93 -0.31
CA SER A 165 -5.37 10.15 0.34
C SER A 165 -4.39 10.89 -0.56
N ASN A 166 -4.95 11.72 -1.43
CA ASN A 166 -4.38 13.03 -1.66
C ASN A 166 -5.39 13.99 -1.09
N GLY A 167 -5.07 14.53 0.08
CA GLY A 167 -5.97 15.33 0.91
C GLY A 167 -6.42 16.62 0.23
N LYS A 168 -7.49 16.54 -0.53
CA LYS A 168 -8.35 17.68 -0.80
C LYS A 168 -9.78 17.21 -0.62
N LYS A 169 -10.48 17.75 0.40
CA LYS A 169 -11.91 17.58 0.58
C LYS A 169 -12.62 18.08 -0.68
N PRO A 170 -13.74 17.46 -1.11
CA PRO A 170 -14.56 17.99 -2.18
C PRO A 170 -14.95 19.44 -1.80
N THR A 171 -14.60 20.37 -2.67
CA THR A 171 -14.85 21.80 -2.43
C THR A 171 -16.15 22.18 -3.11
N THR A 172 -17.00 22.92 -2.42
CA THR A 172 -18.21 23.48 -3.05
C THR A 172 -17.85 24.78 -3.77
N TYR A 173 -18.23 24.89 -5.02
CA TYR A 173 -18.08 26.10 -5.83
C TYR A 173 -19.46 26.72 -6.13
N THR A 174 -19.59 28.01 -5.94
CA THR A 174 -20.82 28.76 -6.31
C THR A 174 -20.62 29.37 -7.69
N VAL A 175 -21.48 29.03 -8.61
CA VAL A 175 -21.43 29.49 -10.02
C VAL A 175 -21.64 30.98 -10.08
N VAL A 176 -20.82 31.70 -10.84
CA VAL A 176 -20.89 33.12 -11.09
C VAL A 176 -21.38 33.36 -12.52
N LYS A 177 -21.96 34.53 -12.77
CA LYS A 177 -22.45 34.91 -14.12
C LYS A 177 -21.33 34.84 -15.16
N GLY A 178 -21.51 34.03 -16.19
CA GLY A 178 -20.53 33.80 -17.27
C GLY A 178 -19.62 32.58 -17.07
N ASP A 179 -19.85 31.80 -16.01
CA ASP A 179 -19.17 30.53 -15.82
C ASP A 179 -19.69 29.43 -16.77
N THR A 180 -18.81 28.53 -17.09
CA THR A 180 -19.12 27.25 -17.76
C THR A 180 -18.41 26.13 -17.02
N LEU A 181 -18.91 24.90 -17.09
CA LEU A 181 -18.24 23.73 -16.45
C LEU A 181 -16.82 23.58 -16.91
N SER A 182 -16.53 23.90 -18.17
CA SER A 182 -15.16 23.83 -18.73
C SER A 182 -14.23 24.89 -18.13
N LYS A 183 -14.73 26.14 -17.91
CA LYS A 183 -13.95 27.19 -17.23
C LYS A 183 -13.67 26.81 -15.77
N ILE A 184 -14.67 26.29 -15.06
CA ILE A 184 -14.55 25.84 -13.69
C ILE A 184 -13.56 24.68 -13.60
N ALA A 185 -13.61 23.72 -14.53
CA ALA A 185 -12.67 22.61 -14.62
C ALA A 185 -11.23 23.08 -14.84
N LYS A 186 -11.02 24.04 -15.75
CA LYS A 186 -9.70 24.64 -15.97
C LYS A 186 -9.16 25.34 -14.72
N ALA A 187 -10.00 26.09 -14.01
CA ALA A 187 -9.60 26.81 -12.80
C ALA A 187 -9.32 25.89 -11.61
N LYS A 188 -10.04 24.76 -11.48
CA LYS A 188 -9.93 23.85 -10.31
C LYS A 188 -9.00 22.67 -10.53
N TYR A 189 -8.88 22.17 -11.75
CA TYR A 189 -8.09 21.00 -12.13
C TYR A 189 -6.92 21.31 -13.06
N GLY A 190 -6.85 22.53 -13.61
CA GLY A 190 -5.87 22.89 -14.65
C GLY A 190 -6.18 22.29 -16.03
N ASP A 191 -7.27 21.52 -16.17
CA ASP A 191 -7.61 20.76 -17.36
C ASP A 191 -9.10 20.93 -17.73
N ILE A 192 -9.34 21.40 -18.96
CA ILE A 192 -10.70 21.65 -19.50
C ILE A 192 -11.46 20.33 -19.64
N ALA A 193 -10.82 19.24 -20.01
CA ALA A 193 -11.49 17.96 -20.26
C ALA A 193 -12.14 17.35 -19.02
N LYS A 194 -11.75 17.81 -17.83
CA LYS A 194 -12.30 17.35 -16.54
C LYS A 194 -13.69 17.91 -16.20
N TRP A 195 -14.29 18.73 -17.07
CA TRP A 195 -15.66 19.22 -16.86
C TRP A 195 -16.69 18.09 -16.70
N LYS A 196 -16.45 16.94 -17.35
CA LYS A 196 -17.31 15.75 -17.22
C LYS A 196 -17.38 15.23 -15.78
N LYS A 197 -16.30 15.26 -15.03
CA LYS A 197 -16.26 14.86 -13.61
C LYS A 197 -17.15 15.77 -12.75
N ILE A 198 -17.10 17.09 -13.01
CA ILE A 198 -17.95 18.05 -12.31
C ILE A 198 -19.43 17.81 -12.66
N TYR A 199 -19.73 17.58 -13.92
CA TYR A 199 -21.10 17.30 -14.36
C TYR A 199 -21.67 16.04 -13.71
N GLU A 200 -20.94 14.92 -13.73
CA GLU A 200 -21.38 13.66 -13.15
C GLU A 200 -21.65 13.78 -11.64
N ALA A 201 -20.77 14.45 -10.91
CA ALA A 201 -20.95 14.69 -9.48
C ALA A 201 -22.17 15.59 -9.15
N ASN A 202 -22.61 16.40 -10.11
CA ASN A 202 -23.68 17.38 -9.93
C ASN A 202 -24.88 17.17 -10.87
N LYS A 203 -25.02 15.99 -11.48
CA LYS A 203 -26.05 15.69 -12.47
C LYS A 203 -27.47 15.91 -11.94
N LYS A 204 -27.72 15.71 -10.64
CA LYS A 204 -29.00 15.99 -9.99
C LYS A 204 -29.27 17.45 -9.88
N THR A 205 -28.25 18.29 -9.72
CA THR A 205 -28.36 19.73 -9.52
C THR A 205 -28.37 20.49 -10.85
N ILE A 206 -27.61 20.03 -11.84
CA ILE A 206 -27.48 20.62 -13.17
C ILE A 206 -28.62 20.17 -14.09
N GLY A 207 -29.06 18.93 -13.99
CA GLY A 207 -30.06 18.32 -14.86
C GLY A 207 -29.45 17.61 -16.08
N LYS A 208 -30.25 17.44 -17.14
CA LYS A 208 -29.86 16.65 -18.33
C LYS A 208 -28.87 17.37 -19.26
N ASN A 209 -28.84 18.71 -19.22
CA ASN A 209 -27.96 19.49 -20.11
C ASN A 209 -26.78 20.10 -19.34
N PRO A 210 -25.54 19.70 -19.62
CA PRO A 210 -24.32 20.18 -18.93
C PRO A 210 -24.03 21.66 -19.23
N ASP A 211 -24.56 22.22 -20.31
CA ASP A 211 -24.29 23.59 -20.71
C ASP A 211 -25.16 24.62 -19.98
N VAL A 212 -26.16 24.15 -19.23
CA VAL A 212 -27.10 25.01 -18.53
C VAL A 212 -26.80 25.01 -17.04
N ILE A 213 -25.91 25.89 -16.60
CA ILE A 213 -25.65 26.17 -15.18
C ILE A 213 -26.11 27.59 -14.85
N LYS A 214 -26.67 27.78 -13.65
CA LYS A 214 -27.24 29.07 -13.24
C LYS A 214 -26.36 29.78 -12.23
N PRO A 215 -26.17 31.11 -12.31
CA PRO A 215 -25.49 31.87 -11.28
C PRO A 215 -26.13 31.63 -9.90
N GLY A 216 -25.29 31.47 -8.86
CA GLY A 216 -25.72 31.13 -7.50
C GLY A 216 -25.87 29.62 -7.24
N GLN A 217 -25.79 28.78 -8.25
CA GLN A 217 -25.88 27.33 -8.11
C GLN A 217 -24.61 26.77 -7.42
N LYS A 218 -24.78 25.96 -6.37
CA LYS A 218 -23.66 25.32 -5.65
C LYS A 218 -23.31 23.99 -6.30
N LEU A 219 -22.11 23.88 -6.82
CA LEU A 219 -21.56 22.66 -7.44
C LEU A 219 -20.47 22.02 -6.57
N VAL A 220 -20.55 20.73 -6.39
CA VAL A 220 -19.51 19.94 -5.73
C VAL A 220 -18.38 19.69 -6.74
N ILE A 221 -17.17 20.09 -6.39
CA ILE A 221 -15.97 19.85 -7.17
C ILE A 221 -15.30 18.58 -6.60
N PRO A 222 -15.47 17.42 -7.24
CA PRO A 222 -14.81 16.20 -6.81
C PRO A 222 -13.29 16.30 -7.02
N VAL A 223 -12.54 15.63 -6.22
CA VAL A 223 -11.06 15.63 -6.28
C VAL A 223 -10.54 14.63 -7.31
#